data_c54591f294cbf98216cdb051434a82c5
#
_entry.id   c54591f294cbf98216cdb051434a82c5
#
_cell.length_a   1.000
_cell.length_b   1.000
_cell.length_c   1.000
_cell.angle_alpha   90.00
_cell.angle_beta   90.00
_cell.angle_gamma   90.00
#
_symmetry.space_group_name_H-M   'P 1'
#
loop_
_entity.id
_entity.type
_entity.pdbx_description
1 polymer ?
#
loop_
_entity_poly.entity_id
_entity_poly.type
_entity_poly.pdbx_seq_one_letter_code
_entity_poly.pdbx_strand_id
1 'polypeptide(L)'
;MTGKKHEHIVKSIMPGSIAEELGIEPGDKLLSIDGQEIEDIFDYQFYVEDEEIVLLIEKQDGEQWELEIEKDADEQLGIEFGQGLMDEYRSCRNKCMFCFIDQMPEGMRDTLYFKDDDSRLSFLQGNYVTLTNMSDHDIERIIRYRLEPINISFQTTNPQLRCKMLHNRFAGDALKKVDRLFEGGIEMNGQIVLCKGENDGAELERSIKDLTAYIPLLRSVSVVPVGLTKFRDGLYHLEPFTKEDAKEVLSVIHKWQDRIYEQYGIHFIHAGDEWYLL
;
A
#
# COMPACT_ATOMS: atom_id res chain seq x y z
N MET A 1 -21.26 -8.10 -8.84
CA MET A 1 -20.39 -8.64 -9.89
C MET A 1 -19.68 -9.80 -9.25
N THR A 2 -19.97 -11.03 -9.65
CA THR A 2 -19.28 -12.23 -9.16
C THR A 2 -17.84 -12.13 -9.64
N GLY A 3 -16.91 -11.84 -8.72
CA GLY A 3 -15.49 -11.91 -8.99
C GLY A 3 -15.15 -13.30 -9.53
N LYS A 4 -14.24 -13.38 -10.47
CA LYS A 4 -13.64 -14.67 -10.83
C LYS A 4 -13.04 -15.21 -9.53
N LYS A 5 -13.49 -16.41 -9.10
CA LYS A 5 -12.79 -17.14 -8.02
C LYS A 5 -11.37 -17.38 -8.54
N HIS A 6 -10.39 -16.85 -7.83
CA HIS A 6 -9.01 -17.17 -8.12
C HIS A 6 -8.75 -18.60 -7.64
N GLU A 7 -8.17 -19.42 -8.52
CA GLU A 7 -7.77 -20.77 -8.16
C GLU A 7 -6.37 -20.69 -7.53
N HIS A 8 -6.26 -21.02 -6.25
CA HIS A 8 -4.97 -21.03 -5.54
C HIS A 8 -4.25 -22.35 -5.80
N ILE A 9 -3.64 -22.44 -6.98
CA ILE A 9 -2.94 -23.65 -7.43
C ILE A 9 -1.58 -23.73 -6.74
N VAL A 10 -1.33 -24.87 -6.11
CA VAL A 10 -0.03 -25.22 -5.53
C VAL A 10 1.01 -25.32 -6.63
N LYS A 11 2.08 -24.55 -6.54
CA LYS A 11 3.19 -24.55 -7.49
C LYS A 11 4.29 -25.52 -7.11
N SER A 12 4.66 -25.51 -5.83
CA SER A 12 5.70 -26.38 -5.26
C SER A 12 5.43 -26.62 -3.78
N ILE A 13 6.00 -27.70 -3.29
CA ILE A 13 5.95 -28.08 -1.88
C ILE A 13 7.39 -28.14 -1.37
N MET A 14 7.61 -27.62 -0.15
CA MET A 14 8.91 -27.67 0.52
C MET A 14 9.18 -29.09 1.01
N PRO A 15 10.34 -29.69 0.70
CA PRO A 15 10.69 -31.01 1.20
C PRO A 15 10.74 -31.07 2.72
N GLY A 16 10.14 -32.11 3.30
CA GLY A 16 10.05 -32.30 4.77
C GLY A 16 9.03 -31.41 5.46
N SER A 17 8.12 -30.79 4.72
CA SER A 17 7.06 -29.94 5.26
C SER A 17 5.79 -30.73 5.59
N ILE A 18 4.91 -30.10 6.37
CA ILE A 18 3.56 -30.62 6.67
C ILE A 18 2.79 -30.97 5.39
N ALA A 19 2.86 -30.09 4.38
CA ALA A 19 2.17 -30.32 3.11
C ALA A 19 2.69 -31.56 2.38
N GLU A 20 4.00 -31.85 2.43
CA GLU A 20 4.56 -33.09 1.84
C GLU A 20 4.07 -34.32 2.60
N GLU A 21 4.08 -34.29 3.93
CA GLU A 21 3.61 -35.39 4.77
C GLU A 21 2.14 -35.73 4.56
N LEU A 22 1.32 -34.71 4.29
CA LEU A 22 -0.10 -34.86 4.01
C LEU A 22 -0.42 -35.24 2.55
N GLY A 23 0.61 -35.35 1.68
CA GLY A 23 0.45 -35.76 0.29
C GLY A 23 -0.16 -34.65 -0.59
N ILE A 24 0.02 -33.38 -0.22
CA ILE A 24 -0.31 -32.25 -1.10
C ILE A 24 0.76 -32.18 -2.21
N GLU A 25 0.34 -32.00 -3.44
CA GLU A 25 1.22 -32.06 -4.61
C GLU A 25 1.10 -30.78 -5.46
N PRO A 26 2.15 -30.41 -6.22
CA PRO A 26 2.03 -29.36 -7.23
C PRO A 26 0.88 -29.63 -8.21
N GLY A 27 0.03 -28.63 -8.43
CA GLY A 27 -1.18 -28.76 -9.27
C GLY A 27 -2.47 -28.95 -8.48
N ASP A 28 -2.40 -29.29 -7.19
CA ASP A 28 -3.56 -29.27 -6.29
C ASP A 28 -4.03 -27.84 -6.07
N LYS A 29 -5.28 -27.68 -5.58
CA LYS A 29 -5.85 -26.36 -5.32
C LYS A 29 -6.25 -26.22 -3.87
N LEU A 30 -5.83 -25.13 -3.22
CA LEU A 30 -6.35 -24.73 -1.93
C LEU A 30 -7.71 -24.06 -2.12
N LEU A 31 -8.76 -24.61 -1.52
CA LEU A 31 -10.13 -24.08 -1.63
C LEU A 31 -10.53 -23.24 -0.42
N SER A 32 -10.16 -23.68 0.78
CA SER A 32 -10.45 -22.94 2.02
C SER A 32 -9.55 -23.39 3.17
N ILE A 33 -9.47 -22.55 4.20
CA ILE A 33 -8.88 -22.85 5.50
C ILE A 33 -9.98 -22.58 6.55
N ASP A 34 -10.28 -23.56 7.41
CA ASP A 34 -11.38 -23.51 8.39
C ASP A 34 -12.73 -23.10 7.80
N GLY A 35 -13.00 -23.54 6.57
CA GLY A 35 -14.20 -23.18 5.82
C GLY A 35 -14.24 -21.73 5.32
N GLN A 36 -13.15 -20.95 5.53
CA GLN A 36 -13.03 -19.60 5.01
C GLN A 36 -12.39 -19.61 3.61
N GLU A 37 -13.02 -18.92 2.67
CA GLU A 37 -12.43 -18.72 1.33
C GLU A 37 -11.20 -17.83 1.42
N ILE A 38 -10.18 -18.12 0.63
CA ILE A 38 -8.94 -17.35 0.52
C ILE A 38 -9.09 -16.38 -0.65
N GLU A 39 -8.91 -15.08 -0.41
CA GLU A 39 -8.90 -14.06 -1.46
C GLU A 39 -7.49 -13.80 -1.98
N ASP A 40 -6.53 -13.72 -1.05
CA ASP A 40 -5.13 -13.44 -1.36
C ASP A 40 -4.18 -13.94 -0.26
N ILE A 41 -2.90 -13.61 -0.38
CA ILE A 41 -1.84 -14.03 0.53
C ILE A 41 -2.09 -13.66 1.98
N PHE A 42 -2.81 -12.57 2.28
CA PHE A 42 -3.05 -12.15 3.67
C PHE A 42 -4.09 -13.02 4.37
N ASP A 43 -5.12 -13.50 3.65
CA ASP A 43 -6.03 -14.49 4.22
C ASP A 43 -5.26 -15.79 4.51
N TYR A 44 -4.45 -16.23 3.55
CA TYR A 44 -3.63 -17.42 3.74
C TYR A 44 -2.72 -17.29 4.96
N GLN A 45 -1.93 -16.21 5.05
CA GLN A 45 -1.03 -15.99 6.18
C GLN A 45 -1.77 -15.92 7.51
N PHE A 46 -2.91 -15.23 7.54
CA PHE A 46 -3.68 -15.06 8.77
C PHE A 46 -4.29 -16.38 9.27
N TYR A 47 -4.87 -17.19 8.37
CA TYR A 47 -5.51 -18.44 8.80
C TYR A 47 -4.52 -19.58 9.07
N VAL A 48 -3.32 -19.56 8.49
CA VAL A 48 -2.31 -20.61 8.79
C VAL A 48 -1.52 -20.35 10.08
N GLU A 49 -1.72 -19.21 10.76
CA GLU A 49 -1.09 -18.95 12.06
C GLU A 49 -1.72 -19.74 13.22
N ASP A 50 -2.95 -20.23 13.06
CA ASP A 50 -3.60 -21.04 14.10
C ASP A 50 -2.92 -22.41 14.25
N GLU A 51 -2.91 -22.93 15.50
CA GLU A 51 -2.28 -24.22 15.84
C GLU A 51 -3.10 -25.41 15.35
N GLU A 52 -4.41 -25.28 15.26
CA GLU A 52 -5.35 -26.28 14.74
C GLU A 52 -6.08 -25.69 13.55
N ILE A 53 -5.89 -26.25 12.36
CA ILE A 53 -6.52 -25.77 11.12
C ILE A 53 -7.05 -26.93 10.27
N VAL A 54 -8.05 -26.65 9.46
CA VAL A 54 -8.61 -27.59 8.50
C VAL A 54 -8.45 -27.04 7.08
N LEU A 55 -7.62 -27.70 6.27
CA LEU A 55 -7.47 -27.34 4.85
C LEU A 55 -8.46 -28.12 4.00
N LEU A 56 -9.15 -27.45 3.08
CA LEU A 56 -9.88 -28.09 1.99
C LEU A 56 -9.04 -27.96 0.71
N ILE A 57 -8.57 -29.11 0.21
CA ILE A 57 -7.73 -29.22 -0.99
C ILE A 57 -8.50 -29.97 -2.08
N GLU A 58 -8.48 -29.46 -3.31
CA GLU A 58 -8.93 -30.18 -4.50
C GLU A 58 -7.72 -30.77 -5.19
N LYS A 59 -7.69 -32.09 -5.32
CA LYS A 59 -6.63 -32.83 -6.04
C LYS A 59 -6.79 -32.64 -7.55
N GLN A 60 -5.74 -32.93 -8.31
CA GLN A 60 -5.73 -32.79 -9.78
C GLN A 60 -6.81 -33.61 -10.50
N ASP A 61 -7.27 -34.71 -9.88
CA ASP A 61 -8.37 -35.54 -10.42
C ASP A 61 -9.77 -35.07 -10.01
N GLY A 62 -9.85 -33.98 -9.21
CA GLY A 62 -11.10 -33.37 -8.74
C GLY A 62 -11.60 -33.94 -7.40
N GLU A 63 -10.88 -34.89 -6.78
CA GLU A 63 -11.20 -35.34 -5.43
C GLU A 63 -10.94 -34.21 -4.43
N GLN A 64 -11.82 -34.03 -3.44
CA GLN A 64 -11.63 -33.05 -2.37
C GLN A 64 -11.21 -33.74 -1.09
N TRP A 65 -10.11 -33.25 -0.53
CA TRP A 65 -9.55 -33.72 0.73
C TRP A 65 -9.73 -32.67 1.80
N GLU A 66 -10.24 -33.09 2.95
CA GLU A 66 -10.29 -32.31 4.18
C GLU A 66 -9.18 -32.79 5.07
N LEU A 67 -8.21 -31.94 5.35
CA LEU A 67 -6.97 -32.25 6.07
C LEU A 67 -6.95 -31.49 7.38
N GLU A 68 -7.11 -32.23 8.49
CA GLU A 68 -6.96 -31.69 9.84
C GLU A 68 -5.46 -31.63 10.21
N ILE A 69 -4.98 -30.47 10.64
CA ILE A 69 -3.57 -30.19 10.92
C ILE A 69 -3.46 -29.64 12.34
N GLU A 70 -2.59 -30.25 13.14
CA GLU A 70 -2.13 -29.74 14.43
C GLU A 70 -0.63 -29.40 14.29
N LYS A 71 -0.24 -28.16 14.57
CA LYS A 71 1.11 -27.64 14.35
C LYS A 71 1.47 -26.55 15.35
N ASP A 72 2.74 -26.20 15.48
CA ASP A 72 3.14 -24.96 16.16
C ASP A 72 2.70 -23.73 15.36
N ALA A 73 2.31 -22.63 16.04
CA ALA A 73 1.78 -21.41 15.39
C ALA A 73 2.73 -20.84 14.34
N ASP A 74 4.03 -20.89 14.54
CA ASP A 74 5.06 -20.40 13.63
C ASP A 74 5.54 -21.44 12.61
N GLU A 75 5.02 -22.69 12.67
CA GLU A 75 5.37 -23.74 11.72
C GLU A 75 4.65 -23.53 10.38
N GLN A 76 5.44 -23.50 9.32
CA GLN A 76 4.93 -23.28 7.97
C GLN A 76 4.41 -24.57 7.33
N LEU A 77 3.30 -24.49 6.62
CA LEU A 77 2.75 -25.63 5.86
C LEU A 77 3.67 -26.10 4.73
N GLY A 78 4.51 -25.21 4.20
CA GLY A 78 5.44 -25.50 3.11
C GLY A 78 4.80 -25.50 1.73
N ILE A 79 3.66 -24.83 1.56
CA ILE A 79 2.98 -24.66 0.26
C ILE A 79 3.47 -23.39 -0.39
N GLU A 80 3.91 -23.46 -1.65
CA GLU A 80 4.23 -22.30 -2.48
C GLU A 80 3.21 -22.13 -3.60
N PHE A 81 2.73 -20.90 -3.79
CA PHE A 81 1.79 -20.55 -4.86
C PHE A 81 2.51 -19.88 -6.03
N GLY A 82 1.92 -19.97 -7.23
CA GLY A 82 2.53 -19.47 -8.46
C GLY A 82 2.68 -17.94 -8.53
N GLN A 83 1.79 -17.22 -7.86
CA GLN A 83 1.81 -15.76 -7.75
C GLN A 83 1.99 -15.36 -6.28
N GLY A 84 2.94 -14.47 -6.01
CA GLY A 84 3.27 -14.06 -4.65
C GLY A 84 2.14 -13.39 -3.86
N LEU A 85 1.13 -12.85 -4.56
CA LEU A 85 -0.08 -12.31 -3.92
C LEU A 85 -1.22 -13.33 -3.85
N MET A 86 -1.10 -14.50 -4.45
CA MET A 86 -2.20 -15.46 -4.67
C MET A 86 -3.39 -14.85 -5.44
N ASP A 87 -3.22 -13.68 -6.02
CA ASP A 87 -4.19 -12.90 -6.78
C ASP A 87 -3.46 -12.01 -7.79
N GLU A 88 -4.19 -11.44 -8.75
CA GLU A 88 -3.64 -10.50 -9.73
C GLU A 88 -3.33 -9.14 -9.10
N TYR A 89 -2.28 -8.46 -9.60
CA TYR A 89 -1.95 -7.10 -9.18
C TYR A 89 -3.05 -6.10 -9.57
N ARG A 90 -3.35 -5.17 -8.67
CA ARG A 90 -4.35 -4.12 -8.88
C ARG A 90 -3.71 -2.87 -9.48
N SER A 91 -4.05 -2.57 -10.72
CA SER A 91 -3.56 -1.36 -11.40
C SER A 91 -4.16 -0.08 -10.83
N CYS A 92 -3.34 0.96 -10.76
CA CYS A 92 -3.74 2.32 -10.37
C CYS A 92 -4.77 2.91 -11.36
N ARG A 93 -5.82 3.53 -10.83
CA ARG A 93 -6.87 4.19 -11.61
C ARG A 93 -6.73 5.72 -11.67
N ASN A 94 -5.69 6.26 -11.03
CA ASN A 94 -5.42 7.69 -11.01
C ASN A 94 -4.66 8.15 -12.26
N LYS A 95 -4.76 9.45 -12.55
CA LYS A 95 -3.97 10.15 -13.57
C LYS A 95 -3.31 11.37 -12.93
N CYS A 96 -2.43 11.09 -11.94
CA CYS A 96 -1.79 12.12 -11.15
C CYS A 96 -0.96 13.06 -12.01
N MET A 97 -1.06 14.38 -11.77
CA MET A 97 -0.26 15.38 -12.48
C MET A 97 1.26 15.20 -12.31
N PHE A 98 1.65 14.49 -11.25
CA PHE A 98 3.04 14.21 -10.87
C PHE A 98 3.45 12.75 -11.11
N CYS A 99 2.63 11.92 -11.82
CA CYS A 99 2.92 10.50 -11.99
C CYS A 99 4.26 10.29 -12.70
N PHE A 100 5.21 9.64 -12.04
CA PHE A 100 6.53 9.39 -12.62
C PHE A 100 6.48 8.32 -13.73
N ILE A 101 5.53 7.38 -13.67
CA ILE A 101 5.34 6.38 -14.74
C ILE A 101 4.93 7.04 -16.05
N ASP A 102 4.05 8.08 -16.00
CA ASP A 102 3.65 8.82 -17.20
C ASP A 102 4.79 9.62 -17.84
N GLN A 103 5.89 9.78 -17.13
CA GLN A 103 7.10 10.48 -17.58
C GLN A 103 8.24 9.52 -17.97
N MET A 104 7.95 8.23 -18.10
CA MET A 104 8.94 7.25 -18.55
C MET A 104 9.16 7.38 -20.08
N PRO A 105 10.39 7.17 -20.56
CA PRO A 105 10.65 7.12 -22.01
C PRO A 105 9.91 5.96 -22.66
N GLU A 106 9.44 6.14 -23.89
CA GLU A 106 8.79 5.09 -24.64
C GLU A 106 9.78 3.94 -25.01
N GLY A 107 9.25 2.74 -25.21
CA GLY A 107 10.02 1.58 -25.68
C GLY A 107 10.85 0.87 -24.61
N MET A 108 10.59 1.12 -23.34
CA MET A 108 11.18 0.35 -22.23
C MET A 108 10.40 -0.95 -22.00
N ARG A 109 10.86 -1.78 -21.05
CA ARG A 109 10.17 -3.04 -20.68
C ARG A 109 8.76 -2.74 -20.17
N ASP A 110 7.78 -3.54 -20.58
CA ASP A 110 6.35 -3.35 -20.23
C ASP A 110 6.11 -3.24 -18.73
N THR A 111 6.87 -3.99 -17.91
CA THR A 111 6.78 -3.95 -16.46
C THR A 111 7.07 -2.58 -15.85
N LEU A 112 7.82 -1.70 -16.53
CA LEU A 112 8.11 -0.35 -16.07
C LEU A 112 6.93 0.62 -16.24
N TYR A 113 5.93 0.27 -17.05
CA TYR A 113 4.75 1.09 -17.26
C TYR A 113 3.55 0.66 -16.42
N PHE A 114 3.72 -0.41 -15.63
CA PHE A 114 2.70 -0.83 -14.71
C PHE A 114 2.58 0.20 -13.57
N LYS A 115 1.39 0.77 -13.41
CA LYS A 115 1.07 1.68 -12.32
C LYS A 115 0.38 0.88 -11.23
N ASP A 116 1.04 0.65 -10.13
CA ASP A 116 0.43 0.02 -8.98
C ASP A 116 -0.25 1.05 -8.05
N ASP A 117 -1.33 0.64 -7.44
CA ASP A 117 -1.98 1.26 -6.29
C ASP A 117 -2.65 0.14 -5.49
N ASP A 118 -1.89 -0.95 -5.32
CA ASP A 118 -2.31 -2.15 -4.63
C ASP A 118 -1.88 -2.09 -3.17
N SER A 119 -2.85 -2.04 -2.25
CA SER A 119 -2.57 -1.92 -0.82
C SER A 119 -1.72 -3.06 -0.26
N ARG A 120 -1.77 -4.25 -0.86
CA ARG A 120 -0.96 -5.40 -0.45
C ARG A 120 0.53 -5.13 -0.61
N LEU A 121 0.91 -4.39 -1.64
CA LEU A 121 2.31 -4.01 -1.87
C LEU A 121 2.81 -2.97 -0.85
N SER A 122 1.91 -2.26 -0.17
CA SER A 122 2.30 -1.40 0.93
C SER A 122 2.92 -2.21 2.07
N PHE A 123 2.32 -3.33 2.42
CA PHE A 123 2.79 -4.20 3.50
C PHE A 123 3.98 -5.08 3.08
N LEU A 124 3.95 -5.61 1.86
CA LEU A 124 4.97 -6.55 1.38
C LEU A 124 6.24 -5.88 0.86
N GLN A 125 6.14 -4.66 0.32
CA GLN A 125 7.24 -3.98 -0.37
C GLN A 125 7.47 -2.54 0.09
N GLY A 126 6.62 -2.01 0.98
CA GLY A 126 6.73 -0.63 1.45
C GLY A 126 6.20 0.42 0.46
N ASN A 127 5.41 0.03 -0.53
CA ASN A 127 4.86 0.96 -1.53
C ASN A 127 3.85 1.91 -0.91
N TYR A 128 3.85 3.16 -1.38
CA TYR A 128 2.88 4.17 -0.97
C TYR A 128 1.61 4.07 -1.81
N VAL A 129 0.45 3.96 -1.16
CA VAL A 129 -0.86 3.83 -1.81
C VAL A 129 -1.71 5.07 -1.62
N THR A 130 -2.59 5.33 -2.60
CA THR A 130 -3.43 6.53 -2.58
C THR A 130 -4.76 6.35 -1.85
N LEU A 131 -5.09 5.15 -1.39
CA LEU A 131 -6.37 4.72 -0.82
C LEU A 131 -7.55 4.80 -1.82
N THR A 132 -7.36 5.33 -3.03
CA THR A 132 -8.44 5.49 -4.01
C THR A 132 -8.88 4.18 -4.64
N ASN A 133 -7.99 3.19 -4.62
CA ASN A 133 -8.20 1.86 -5.21
C ASN A 133 -8.72 0.81 -4.21
N MET A 134 -8.81 1.18 -2.94
CA MET A 134 -9.24 0.30 -1.85
C MET A 134 -10.75 0.39 -1.65
N SER A 135 -11.37 -0.75 -1.41
CA SER A 135 -12.77 -0.87 -0.97
C SER A 135 -12.91 -0.75 0.56
N ASP A 136 -14.13 -0.72 1.05
CA ASP A 136 -14.40 -0.80 2.50
C ASP A 136 -13.99 -2.17 3.06
N HIS A 137 -14.17 -3.22 2.29
CA HIS A 137 -13.73 -4.57 2.62
C HIS A 137 -12.20 -4.66 2.80
N ASP A 138 -11.41 -4.01 1.92
CA ASP A 138 -9.95 -3.97 2.08
C ASP A 138 -9.57 -3.31 3.42
N ILE A 139 -10.25 -2.22 3.81
CA ILE A 139 -10.00 -1.55 5.10
C ILE A 139 -10.36 -2.46 6.29
N GLU A 140 -11.49 -3.16 6.20
CA GLU A 140 -11.92 -4.10 7.24
C GLU A 140 -10.94 -5.26 7.42
N ARG A 141 -10.40 -5.80 6.33
CA ARG A 141 -9.36 -6.84 6.39
C ARG A 141 -8.06 -6.33 7.01
N ILE A 142 -7.60 -5.13 6.62
CA ILE A 142 -6.41 -4.50 7.21
C ILE A 142 -6.56 -4.37 8.73
N ILE A 143 -7.71 -3.88 9.20
CA ILE A 143 -7.98 -3.73 10.64
C ILE A 143 -8.07 -5.10 11.32
N ARG A 144 -8.78 -6.06 10.73
CA ARG A 144 -8.96 -7.40 11.28
C ARG A 144 -7.64 -8.16 11.43
N TYR A 145 -6.79 -8.09 10.40
CA TYR A 145 -5.53 -8.81 10.33
C TYR A 145 -4.36 -8.01 10.93
N ARG A 146 -4.64 -6.78 11.40
CA ARG A 146 -3.63 -5.86 11.94
C ARG A 146 -2.43 -5.68 11.01
N LEU A 147 -2.72 -5.48 9.72
CA LEU A 147 -1.69 -5.25 8.72
C LEU A 147 -1.15 -3.82 8.88
N GLU A 148 0.08 -3.70 9.37
CA GLU A 148 0.70 -2.41 9.69
C GLU A 148 2.24 -2.46 9.59
N PRO A 149 2.92 -1.32 9.30
CA PRO A 149 2.30 -0.05 8.94
C PRO A 149 1.81 -0.01 7.49
N ILE A 150 0.77 0.79 7.20
CA ILE A 150 0.40 1.13 5.83
C ILE A 150 1.05 2.46 5.41
N ASN A 151 1.62 2.51 4.20
CA ASN A 151 2.24 3.70 3.64
C ASN A 151 1.25 4.45 2.74
N ILE A 152 0.92 5.70 3.08
CA ILE A 152 -0.14 6.48 2.44
C ILE A 152 0.40 7.69 1.68
N SER A 153 0.09 7.78 0.40
CA SER A 153 0.32 8.94 -0.46
C SER A 153 -0.78 9.98 -0.27
N PHE A 154 -0.56 10.94 0.61
CA PHE A 154 -1.54 11.98 0.91
C PHE A 154 -1.63 13.06 -0.16
N GLN A 155 -0.52 13.62 -0.56
CA GLN A 155 -0.33 14.79 -1.43
C GLN A 155 -0.88 16.08 -0.81
N THR A 156 -2.10 16.07 -0.30
CA THR A 156 -2.76 17.16 0.43
C THR A 156 -3.95 16.61 1.21
N THR A 157 -4.32 17.28 2.30
CA THR A 157 -5.55 17.02 3.06
C THR A 157 -6.75 17.80 2.53
N ASN A 158 -6.53 18.72 1.58
CA ASN A 158 -7.61 19.43 0.89
C ASN A 158 -8.30 18.50 -0.12
N PRO A 159 -9.58 18.09 0.10
CA PRO A 159 -10.23 17.10 -0.75
C PRO A 159 -10.37 17.53 -2.20
N GLN A 160 -10.65 18.82 -2.45
CA GLN A 160 -10.82 19.36 -3.80
C GLN A 160 -9.48 19.39 -4.54
N LEU A 161 -8.42 19.86 -3.87
CA LEU A 161 -7.08 19.87 -4.44
C LEU A 161 -6.59 18.43 -4.69
N ARG A 162 -6.87 17.50 -3.79
CA ARG A 162 -6.50 16.10 -3.99
C ARG A 162 -7.18 15.48 -5.22
N CYS A 163 -8.46 15.78 -5.44
CA CYS A 163 -9.15 15.37 -6.67
C CYS A 163 -8.50 15.95 -7.93
N LYS A 164 -8.06 17.21 -7.89
CA LYS A 164 -7.32 17.86 -8.99
C LYS A 164 -5.98 17.16 -9.22
N MET A 165 -5.18 16.99 -8.17
CA MET A 165 -3.81 16.43 -8.26
C MET A 165 -3.78 14.99 -8.74
N LEU A 166 -4.71 14.14 -8.29
CA LEU A 166 -4.81 12.74 -8.69
C LEU A 166 -5.66 12.54 -9.96
N HIS A 167 -6.28 13.60 -10.46
CA HIS A 167 -7.25 13.55 -11.55
C HIS A 167 -8.30 12.45 -11.34
N ASN A 168 -8.81 12.38 -10.12
CA ASN A 168 -9.78 11.36 -9.68
C ASN A 168 -10.81 12.02 -8.76
N ARG A 169 -12.07 12.06 -9.19
CA ARG A 169 -13.17 12.68 -8.45
C ARG A 169 -13.44 12.07 -7.05
N PHE A 170 -12.98 10.85 -6.80
CA PHE A 170 -13.15 10.16 -5.54
C PHE A 170 -11.94 10.33 -4.58
N ALA A 171 -10.87 10.97 -5.03
CA ALA A 171 -9.64 11.08 -4.26
C ALA A 171 -9.81 11.87 -2.96
N GLY A 172 -10.69 12.86 -2.95
CA GLY A 172 -11.03 13.61 -1.72
C GLY A 172 -11.75 12.76 -0.69
N ASP A 173 -12.74 11.97 -1.12
CA ASP A 173 -13.48 11.07 -0.21
C ASP A 173 -12.62 9.92 0.30
N ALA A 174 -11.61 9.49 -0.46
CA ALA A 174 -10.68 8.45 -0.03
C ALA A 174 -9.90 8.82 1.25
N LEU A 175 -9.76 10.11 1.57
CA LEU A 175 -9.15 10.55 2.83
C LEU A 175 -9.91 10.06 4.07
N LYS A 176 -11.21 9.85 4.00
CA LYS A 176 -12.02 9.31 5.10
C LYS A 176 -11.60 7.88 5.53
N LYS A 177 -10.89 7.17 4.66
CA LYS A 177 -10.33 5.85 5.00
C LYS A 177 -9.19 5.96 6.03
N VAL A 178 -8.51 7.12 6.07
CA VAL A 178 -7.50 7.40 7.11
C VAL A 178 -8.14 7.42 8.49
N ASP A 179 -9.33 8.05 8.62
CA ASP A 179 -10.08 8.06 9.88
C ASP A 179 -10.38 6.64 10.34
N ARG A 180 -10.85 5.78 9.43
CA ARG A 180 -11.15 4.37 9.74
C ARG A 180 -9.92 3.55 10.14
N LEU A 181 -8.79 3.75 9.46
CA LEU A 181 -7.52 3.09 9.82
C LEU A 181 -7.05 3.56 11.20
N PHE A 182 -7.14 4.87 11.47
CA PHE A 182 -6.80 5.44 12.77
C PHE A 182 -7.70 4.93 13.90
N GLU A 183 -9.02 4.93 13.70
CA GLU A 183 -10.00 4.36 14.64
C GLU A 183 -9.80 2.86 14.87
N GLY A 184 -9.35 2.14 13.83
CA GLY A 184 -8.98 0.72 13.87
C GLY A 184 -7.62 0.45 14.56
N GLY A 185 -6.87 1.49 14.94
CA GLY A 185 -5.59 1.36 15.63
C GLY A 185 -4.43 0.97 14.72
N ILE A 186 -4.52 1.22 13.41
CA ILE A 186 -3.50 0.84 12.42
C ILE A 186 -2.41 1.90 12.33
N GLU A 187 -1.16 1.47 12.45
CA GLU A 187 0.01 2.33 12.23
C GLU A 187 0.14 2.72 10.75
N MET A 188 0.51 3.98 10.52
CA MET A 188 0.60 4.57 9.18
C MET A 188 1.90 5.34 9.00
N ASN A 189 2.41 5.40 7.77
CA ASN A 189 3.40 6.39 7.34
C ASN A 189 2.81 7.21 6.19
N GLY A 190 3.16 8.48 6.13
CA GLY A 190 2.65 9.40 5.12
C GLY A 190 3.73 9.87 4.14
N GLN A 191 3.32 10.21 2.93
CA GLN A 191 4.14 10.91 1.96
C GLN A 191 3.36 12.01 1.27
N ILE A 192 4.02 13.14 1.03
CA ILE A 192 3.54 14.26 0.23
C ILE A 192 4.55 14.49 -0.90
N VAL A 193 4.13 14.22 -2.14
CA VAL A 193 4.86 14.69 -3.32
C VAL A 193 4.49 16.15 -3.53
N LEU A 194 5.43 17.04 -3.28
CA LEU A 194 5.21 18.48 -3.37
C LEU A 194 5.37 18.96 -4.82
N CYS A 195 4.36 19.67 -5.30
CA CYS A 195 4.32 20.28 -6.64
C CYS A 195 4.24 21.79 -6.49
N LYS A 196 5.22 22.52 -7.05
CA LYS A 196 5.31 23.96 -6.97
C LYS A 196 4.05 24.63 -7.52
N GLY A 197 3.46 25.56 -6.74
CA GLY A 197 2.26 26.28 -7.08
C GLY A 197 0.96 25.48 -6.98
N GLU A 198 1.00 24.21 -6.52
CA GLU A 198 -0.17 23.36 -6.37
C GLU A 198 -0.49 23.06 -4.90
N ASN A 199 0.37 22.32 -4.22
CA ASN A 199 0.18 21.89 -2.83
C ASN A 199 1.27 22.37 -1.89
N ASP A 200 2.09 23.33 -2.30
CA ASP A 200 3.11 24.01 -1.51
C ASP A 200 2.55 25.14 -0.63
N GLY A 201 3.42 25.88 0.03
CA GLY A 201 3.07 27.03 0.85
C GLY A 201 1.96 26.74 1.87
N ALA A 202 0.87 27.46 1.81
CA ALA A 202 -0.26 27.36 2.74
C ALA A 202 -0.96 25.99 2.71
N GLU A 203 -1.00 25.32 1.56
CA GLU A 203 -1.59 23.97 1.45
C GLU A 203 -0.69 22.92 2.11
N LEU A 204 0.64 23.07 2.04
CA LEU A 204 1.57 22.21 2.78
C LEU A 204 1.39 22.40 4.29
N GLU A 205 1.38 23.66 4.80
CA GLU A 205 1.16 23.95 6.21
C GLU A 205 -0.19 23.40 6.71
N ARG A 206 -1.25 23.54 5.90
CA ARG A 206 -2.56 22.94 6.18
C ARG A 206 -2.46 21.43 6.32
N SER A 207 -1.84 20.76 5.33
CA SER A 207 -1.73 19.31 5.32
C SER A 207 -0.95 18.79 6.52
N ILE A 208 0.18 19.42 6.86
CA ILE A 208 0.96 19.06 8.05
C ILE A 208 0.09 19.20 9.31
N LYS A 209 -0.60 20.33 9.48
CA LYS A 209 -1.47 20.59 10.62
C LYS A 209 -2.57 19.54 10.73
N ASP A 210 -3.29 19.25 9.65
CA ASP A 210 -4.41 18.30 9.67
C ASP A 210 -3.92 16.89 10.01
N LEU A 211 -2.76 16.48 9.48
CA LEU A 211 -2.17 15.16 9.70
C LEU A 211 -1.69 14.95 11.15
N THR A 212 -1.42 16.00 11.91
CA THR A 212 -1.08 15.85 13.35
C THR A 212 -2.21 15.24 14.17
N ALA A 213 -3.46 15.28 13.69
CA ALA A 213 -4.61 14.66 14.36
C ALA A 213 -4.50 13.13 14.46
N TYR A 214 -3.68 12.52 13.62
CA TYR A 214 -3.49 11.07 13.59
C TYR A 214 -2.27 10.57 14.38
N ILE A 215 -1.57 11.45 15.09
CA ILE A 215 -0.50 11.07 16.01
C ILE A 215 -1.12 10.32 17.22
N PRO A 216 -0.54 9.19 17.69
CA PRO A 216 0.76 8.64 17.31
C PRO A 216 0.72 7.58 16.20
N LEU A 217 -0.45 7.16 15.73
CA LEU A 217 -0.57 6.07 14.75
C LEU A 217 -0.03 6.45 13.36
N LEU A 218 -0.18 7.71 12.93
CA LEU A 218 0.59 8.23 11.82
C LEU A 218 1.99 8.60 12.34
N ARG A 219 2.94 7.71 12.10
CA ARG A 219 4.29 7.74 12.71
C ARG A 219 5.17 8.83 12.13
N SER A 220 5.06 9.05 10.83
CA SER A 220 5.85 10.06 10.12
C SER A 220 5.19 10.48 8.81
N VAL A 221 5.54 11.66 8.33
CA VAL A 221 5.18 12.15 6.98
C VAL A 221 6.41 12.70 6.29
N SER A 222 6.75 12.13 5.13
CA SER A 222 7.86 12.60 4.30
C SER A 222 7.36 13.55 3.21
N VAL A 223 8.02 14.69 3.05
CA VAL A 223 7.77 15.66 1.98
C VAL A 223 8.89 15.55 0.97
N VAL A 224 8.57 15.15 -0.27
CA VAL A 224 9.54 14.99 -1.36
C VAL A 224 9.20 15.92 -2.51
N PRO A 225 10.17 16.52 -3.21
CA PRO A 225 9.87 17.33 -4.39
C PRO A 225 9.37 16.44 -5.53
N VAL A 226 8.50 16.98 -6.39
CA VAL A 226 8.11 16.28 -7.60
C VAL A 226 9.31 16.04 -8.51
N GLY A 227 9.50 14.79 -8.92
CA GLY A 227 10.48 14.43 -9.94
C GLY A 227 9.96 14.78 -11.34
N LEU A 228 10.72 15.57 -12.10
CA LEU A 228 10.38 15.97 -13.46
C LEU A 228 11.42 15.44 -14.44
N THR A 229 10.96 14.72 -15.47
CA THR A 229 11.80 14.23 -16.56
C THR A 229 11.60 15.07 -17.83
N LYS A 230 12.44 14.86 -18.85
CA LYS A 230 12.29 15.49 -20.17
C LYS A 230 11.13 14.87 -21.00
N PHE A 231 10.49 13.80 -20.56
CA PHE A 231 9.43 13.09 -21.26
C PHE A 231 8.05 13.51 -20.73
N ARG A 232 7.79 14.82 -20.72
CA ARG A 232 6.53 15.38 -20.20
C ARG A 232 5.64 16.03 -21.27
N ASP A 233 5.87 15.77 -22.53
CA ASP A 233 5.06 16.31 -23.62
C ASP A 233 3.60 15.88 -23.48
N GLY A 234 2.68 16.85 -23.49
CA GLY A 234 1.25 16.60 -23.31
C GLY A 234 0.78 16.33 -21.87
N LEU A 235 1.67 16.26 -20.90
CA LEU A 235 1.31 16.12 -19.49
C LEU A 235 1.04 17.47 -18.84
N TYR A 236 0.41 17.43 -17.65
CA TYR A 236 0.16 18.64 -16.85
C TYR A 236 1.46 19.42 -16.61
N HIS A 237 1.45 20.72 -16.85
CA HIS A 237 2.65 21.54 -16.66
C HIS A 237 2.96 21.70 -15.18
N LEU A 238 4.17 21.33 -14.79
CA LEU A 238 4.74 21.51 -13.45
C LEU A 238 6.10 22.17 -13.58
N GLU A 239 6.39 23.06 -12.66
CA GLU A 239 7.70 23.72 -12.56
C GLU A 239 8.61 23.00 -11.56
N PRO A 240 9.91 22.89 -11.84
CA PRO A 240 10.86 22.40 -10.86
C PRO A 240 11.03 23.42 -9.72
N PHE A 241 11.35 22.91 -8.54
CA PHE A 241 11.76 23.75 -7.42
C PHE A 241 13.18 24.31 -7.64
N THR A 242 13.37 25.58 -7.29
CA THR A 242 14.69 26.23 -7.25
C THR A 242 15.30 26.09 -5.87
N LYS A 243 16.57 26.49 -5.74
CA LYS A 243 17.26 26.55 -4.45
C LYS A 243 16.54 27.46 -3.44
N GLU A 244 15.99 28.55 -3.92
CA GLU A 244 15.26 29.52 -3.09
C GLU A 244 13.94 28.89 -2.61
N ASP A 245 13.18 28.23 -3.50
CA ASP A 245 11.98 27.49 -3.13
C ASP A 245 12.29 26.39 -2.09
N ALA A 246 13.41 25.66 -2.27
CA ALA A 246 13.81 24.60 -1.34
C ALA A 246 14.08 25.15 0.08
N LYS A 247 14.73 26.32 0.19
CA LYS A 247 14.93 26.99 1.49
C LYS A 247 13.61 27.35 2.16
N GLU A 248 12.63 27.83 1.40
CA GLU A 248 11.30 28.15 1.93
C GLU A 248 10.59 26.89 2.42
N VAL A 249 10.59 25.80 1.64
CA VAL A 249 10.00 24.51 2.03
C VAL A 249 10.68 23.96 3.29
N LEU A 250 12.02 23.94 3.33
CA LEU A 250 12.78 23.49 4.50
C LEU A 250 12.46 24.34 5.75
N SER A 251 12.32 25.66 5.60
CA SER A 251 11.94 26.55 6.71
C SER A 251 10.56 26.18 7.28
N VAL A 252 9.59 25.88 6.41
CA VAL A 252 8.26 25.42 6.83
C VAL A 252 8.36 24.08 7.56
N ILE A 253 9.08 23.11 7.00
CA ILE A 253 9.21 21.77 7.59
C ILE A 253 9.91 21.85 8.95
N HIS A 254 11.02 22.55 9.08
CA HIS A 254 11.75 22.69 10.34
C HIS A 254 10.91 23.38 11.42
N LYS A 255 10.18 24.45 11.08
CA LYS A 255 9.25 25.11 11.99
C LYS A 255 8.18 24.14 12.54
N TRP A 256 7.66 23.25 11.67
CA TRP A 256 6.68 22.26 12.09
C TRP A 256 7.31 21.10 12.87
N GLN A 257 8.55 20.69 12.53
CA GLN A 257 9.31 19.71 13.32
C GLN A 257 9.46 20.17 14.76
N ASP A 258 9.95 21.40 14.98
CA ASP A 258 10.15 21.97 16.32
C ASP A 258 8.83 22.00 17.09
N ARG A 259 7.77 22.53 16.48
CA ARG A 259 6.46 22.66 17.10
C ARG A 259 5.85 21.29 17.48
N ILE A 260 5.95 20.30 16.60
CA ILE A 260 5.39 18.97 16.86
C ILE A 260 6.24 18.27 17.92
N TYR A 261 7.56 18.42 17.87
CA TYR A 261 8.43 17.86 18.89
C TYR A 261 8.16 18.45 20.28
N GLU A 262 7.97 19.77 20.39
CA GLU A 262 7.58 20.41 21.64
C GLU A 262 6.24 19.90 22.19
N GLN A 263 5.28 19.62 21.31
CA GLN A 263 3.92 19.20 21.70
C GLN A 263 3.79 17.70 21.97
N TYR A 264 4.45 16.87 21.18
CA TYR A 264 4.25 15.41 21.16
C TYR A 264 5.52 14.60 21.49
N GLY A 265 6.68 15.22 21.51
CA GLY A 265 7.97 14.55 21.78
C GLY A 265 8.46 13.64 20.64
N ILE A 266 7.92 13.77 19.43
CA ILE A 266 8.26 12.95 18.29
C ILE A 266 8.69 13.77 17.08
N HIS A 267 9.56 13.18 16.25
CA HIS A 267 9.87 13.69 14.92
C HIS A 267 8.85 13.14 13.93
N PHE A 268 7.98 14.01 13.43
CA PHE A 268 6.82 13.60 12.64
C PHE A 268 6.92 13.93 11.16
N ILE A 269 7.32 15.20 10.83
CA ILE A 269 7.44 15.66 9.44
C ILE A 269 8.91 15.67 9.01
N HIS A 270 9.20 15.15 7.81
CA HIS A 270 10.56 15.02 7.31
C HIS A 270 10.67 15.56 5.89
N ALA A 271 11.78 16.24 5.61
CA ALA A 271 12.16 16.63 4.26
C ALA A 271 12.92 15.48 3.60
N GLY A 272 12.61 15.15 2.34
CA GLY A 272 13.44 14.26 1.54
C GLY A 272 14.84 14.86 1.30
N ASP A 273 15.83 14.01 1.05
CA ASP A 273 17.23 14.41 0.85
C ASP A 273 17.38 15.39 -0.31
N GLU A 274 16.53 15.27 -1.33
CA GLU A 274 16.56 16.13 -2.51
C GLU A 274 16.43 17.61 -2.18
N TRP A 275 15.69 17.99 -1.11
CA TRP A 275 15.57 19.39 -0.69
C TRP A 275 16.89 20.01 -0.26
N TYR A 276 17.81 19.20 0.26
CA TYR A 276 19.13 19.66 0.71
C TYR A 276 20.16 19.66 -0.43
N LEU A 277 19.84 19.03 -1.56
CA LEU A 277 20.71 18.94 -2.74
C LEU A 277 20.39 20.03 -3.80
N LEU A 278 19.24 20.68 -3.71
CA LEU A 278 18.86 21.81 -4.55
C LEU A 278 19.57 23.09 -4.08
#